data_a8c051bc888995feedf9e5d6d705d13d
#
_entry.id   a8c051bc888995feedf9e5d6d705d13d
#
_cell.length_a   1.000
_cell.length_b   1.000
_cell.length_c   1.000
_cell.angle_alpha   90.00
_cell.angle_beta   90.00
_cell.angle_gamma   90.00
#
_symmetry.space_group_name_H-M   'P 1'
#
loop_
_entity.id
_entity.type
_entity.pdbx_description
1 polymer ?
#
loop_
_entity_poly.entity_id
_entity_poly.type
_entity_poly.pdbx_seq_one_letter_code
_entity_poly.pdbx_strand_id
1 'polypeptide(L)'
;MFPNNRTHYLNILHASWPAGMVLGGFVHTALGSQSWKLQLGCFLIPAAIYGVLFLGQKFPKSEASAKGLKLGEMLRDVGILGAAVVGLFIFLFFKDGLGPLLAGFTGNETFFGGQTWFYISAAVGGAILLMFGGASRWTLGAPLLFVLFITHVLVGAVELGTDGWIQNIEDAILAPGDGTKLFIFTSALMFGLRFCGHFIEHKLGLKPVGILVVCAILACIGLNMVSNVTSFAGALLALTVYALGKTFFWPTMLAVTSDRFPRCGAVAISIMGGLGMMSAGLVGSPGLGYAKDRFSGETLQHANPAIYAEYKAPTPSKWLIFSEVHGIDGQKLEAVNAIPADKRTPDQQTVVSAYISGNRETLKVDSIIPATMAGIYLLLLIYFKTQGGYKVVHIASEGDSAKDAPRKEPQTA
;
A
#
# COMPACT_ATOMS: atom_id res chain seq x y z
N MET A 1 0.64 24.10 2.53
CA MET A 1 1.43 24.83 3.51
C MET A 1 2.86 25.11 3.04
N PHE A 2 3.57 24.18 2.46
CA PHE A 2 4.97 24.31 2.08
C PHE A 2 5.15 24.16 0.56
N PRO A 3 4.77 25.15 -0.26
CA PRO A 3 4.69 25.00 -1.72
C PRO A 3 6.03 24.70 -2.39
N ASN A 4 7.13 25.16 -1.79
CA ASN A 4 8.47 25.05 -2.38
C ASN A 4 9.22 23.76 -2.00
N ASN A 5 8.75 23.00 -1.00
CA ASN A 5 9.42 21.79 -0.50
C ASN A 5 8.41 20.69 -0.11
N ARG A 6 7.40 20.45 -0.94
CA ARG A 6 6.30 19.53 -0.63
C ARG A 6 6.79 18.12 -0.35
N THR A 7 7.67 17.58 -1.19
CA THR A 7 8.24 16.24 -1.02
C THR A 7 8.92 16.08 0.34
N HIS A 8 9.74 17.06 0.74
CA HIS A 8 10.44 17.02 2.02
C HIS A 8 9.51 16.99 3.22
N TYR A 9 8.56 17.94 3.28
CA TYR A 9 7.63 18.01 4.42
C TYR A 9 6.64 16.85 4.46
N LEU A 10 6.23 16.33 3.31
CA LEU A 10 5.40 15.11 3.26
C LEU A 10 6.19 13.89 3.77
N ASN A 11 7.47 13.76 3.45
CA ASN A 11 8.30 12.70 4.00
C ASN A 11 8.44 12.81 5.53
N ILE A 12 8.69 14.01 6.08
CA ILE A 12 8.76 14.23 7.53
C ILE A 12 7.42 13.89 8.20
N LEU A 13 6.29 14.36 7.64
CA LEU A 13 4.96 14.04 8.17
C LEU A 13 4.73 12.53 8.21
N HIS A 14 5.07 11.85 7.12
CA HIS A 14 4.88 10.41 7.02
C HIS A 14 5.94 9.60 7.78
N ALA A 15 7.00 10.21 8.33
CA ALA A 15 7.93 9.54 9.24
C ALA A 15 7.23 9.07 10.54
N SER A 16 6.10 9.69 10.91
CA SER A 16 5.27 9.23 12.03
C SER A 16 4.77 7.79 11.86
N TRP A 17 4.54 7.33 10.63
CA TRP A 17 4.11 5.96 10.35
C TRP A 17 5.15 4.92 10.80
N PRO A 18 6.39 4.90 10.27
CA PRO A 18 7.40 3.95 10.72
C PRO A 18 7.82 4.16 12.19
N ALA A 19 7.74 5.37 12.73
CA ALA A 19 7.91 5.59 14.17
C ALA A 19 6.86 4.83 14.99
N GLY A 20 5.59 4.86 14.56
CA GLY A 20 4.50 4.09 15.16
C GLY A 20 4.73 2.58 15.08
N MET A 21 5.26 2.08 13.95
CA MET A 21 5.60 0.67 13.77
C MET A 21 6.73 0.23 14.73
N VAL A 22 7.77 1.04 14.91
CA VAL A 22 8.84 0.79 15.90
C VAL A 22 8.26 0.72 17.31
N LEU A 23 7.46 1.70 17.69
CA LEU A 23 6.81 1.72 19.02
C LEU A 23 5.88 0.52 19.20
N GLY A 24 5.09 0.18 18.20
CA GLY A 24 4.22 -1.01 18.22
C GLY A 24 4.99 -2.31 18.38
N GLY A 25 6.12 -2.45 17.69
CA GLY A 25 7.02 -3.58 17.84
C GLY A 25 7.60 -3.72 19.25
N PHE A 26 8.00 -2.60 19.87
CA PHE A 26 8.44 -2.61 21.26
C PHE A 26 7.32 -2.92 22.24
N VAL A 27 6.11 -2.38 22.04
CA VAL A 27 4.93 -2.71 22.85
C VAL A 27 4.61 -4.21 22.76
N HIS A 28 4.63 -4.76 21.54
CA HIS A 28 4.44 -6.19 21.33
C HIS A 28 5.49 -7.03 22.06
N THR A 29 6.77 -6.66 21.95
CA THR A 29 7.86 -7.35 22.64
C THR A 29 7.75 -7.25 24.15
N ALA A 30 7.39 -6.07 24.68
CA ALA A 30 7.29 -5.85 26.13
C ALA A 30 6.07 -6.54 26.75
N LEU A 31 4.95 -6.60 26.05
CA LEU A 31 3.73 -7.27 26.54
C LEU A 31 3.77 -8.78 26.32
N GLY A 32 4.60 -9.27 25.41
CA GLY A 32 4.82 -10.70 25.17
C GLY A 32 3.53 -11.48 24.94
N SER A 33 3.28 -12.50 25.76
CA SER A 33 2.11 -13.36 25.70
C SER A 33 0.84 -12.79 26.32
N GLN A 34 0.85 -11.50 26.71
CA GLN A 34 -0.34 -10.84 27.25
C GLN A 34 -1.47 -10.78 26.21
N SER A 35 -2.71 -10.63 26.71
CA SER A 35 -3.89 -10.59 25.86
C SER A 35 -3.72 -9.62 24.69
N TRP A 36 -4.00 -10.05 23.47
CA TRP A 36 -4.05 -9.20 22.29
C TRP A 36 -4.96 -7.97 22.44
N LYS A 37 -6.01 -8.09 23.28
CA LYS A 37 -6.91 -6.96 23.61
C LYS A 37 -6.18 -5.85 24.35
N LEU A 38 -5.25 -6.21 25.26
CA LEU A 38 -4.40 -5.23 25.95
C LEU A 38 -3.45 -4.55 24.99
N GLN A 39 -2.81 -5.31 24.11
CA GLN A 39 -1.90 -4.76 23.09
C GLN A 39 -2.64 -3.77 22.17
N LEU A 40 -3.85 -4.13 21.68
CA LEU A 40 -4.69 -3.21 20.93
C LEU A 40 -5.16 -2.01 21.77
N GLY A 41 -5.46 -2.22 23.04
CA GLY A 41 -5.85 -1.14 23.95
C GLY A 41 -4.80 -0.03 24.08
N CYS A 42 -3.52 -0.35 23.87
CA CYS A 42 -2.45 0.66 23.89
C CYS A 42 -2.61 1.72 22.80
N PHE A 43 -3.32 1.44 21.69
CA PHE A 43 -3.62 2.43 20.65
C PHE A 43 -4.54 3.57 21.13
N LEU A 44 -5.30 3.35 22.20
CA LEU A 44 -6.16 4.39 22.78
C LEU A 44 -5.33 5.54 23.35
N ILE A 45 -4.09 5.29 23.79
CA ILE A 45 -3.20 6.32 24.33
C ILE A 45 -2.85 7.38 23.27
N PRO A 46 -2.19 7.01 22.14
CA PRO A 46 -1.90 7.99 21.10
C PRO A 46 -3.16 8.57 20.46
N ALA A 47 -4.26 7.80 20.37
CA ALA A 47 -5.53 8.30 19.87
C ALA A 47 -6.09 9.41 20.76
N ALA A 48 -6.05 9.26 22.08
CA ALA A 48 -6.49 10.27 23.03
C ALA A 48 -5.60 11.53 22.97
N ILE A 49 -4.27 11.35 22.92
CA ILE A 49 -3.31 12.46 22.76
C ILE A 49 -3.60 13.22 21.47
N TYR A 50 -3.79 12.50 20.36
CA TYR A 50 -4.11 13.07 19.07
C TYR A 50 -5.43 13.85 19.11
N GLY A 51 -6.48 13.25 19.70
CA GLY A 51 -7.77 13.89 19.87
C GLY A 51 -7.66 15.22 20.63
N VAL A 52 -6.95 15.25 21.76
CA VAL A 52 -6.71 16.47 22.56
C VAL A 52 -5.94 17.52 21.78
N LEU A 53 -4.87 17.13 21.06
CA LEU A 53 -4.04 18.06 20.28
C LEU A 53 -4.82 18.71 19.13
N PHE A 54 -5.78 18.00 18.52
CA PHE A 54 -6.59 18.52 17.43
C PHE A 54 -7.86 19.24 17.88
N LEU A 55 -8.23 19.12 19.15
CA LEU A 55 -9.44 19.76 19.67
C LEU A 55 -9.34 21.28 19.52
N GLY A 56 -10.31 21.87 18.85
CA GLY A 56 -10.37 23.32 18.63
C GLY A 56 -9.38 23.90 17.61
N GLN A 57 -8.56 23.07 16.96
CA GLN A 57 -7.63 23.55 15.93
C GLN A 57 -8.37 23.95 14.65
N LYS A 58 -7.97 25.09 14.07
CA LYS A 58 -8.46 25.55 12.77
C LYS A 58 -7.48 25.09 11.67
N PHE A 59 -7.95 24.22 10.79
CA PHE A 59 -7.14 23.78 9.66
C PHE A 59 -7.10 24.81 8.55
N PRO A 60 -5.93 25.08 7.95
CA PRO A 60 -5.83 26.00 6.80
C PRO A 60 -6.57 25.42 5.58
N LYS A 61 -7.14 26.29 4.79
CA LYS A 61 -7.75 25.90 3.52
C LYS A 61 -6.67 25.41 2.54
N SER A 62 -6.99 24.41 1.71
CA SER A 62 -6.14 24.05 0.58
C SER A 62 -6.02 25.21 -0.41
N GLU A 63 -4.96 25.22 -1.23
CA GLU A 63 -4.76 26.27 -2.25
C GLU A 63 -5.99 26.41 -3.16
N ALA A 64 -6.56 25.29 -3.61
CA ALA A 64 -7.76 25.27 -4.41
C ALA A 64 -8.97 25.89 -3.68
N SER A 65 -9.19 25.52 -2.41
CA SER A 65 -10.28 26.08 -1.60
C SER A 65 -10.05 27.56 -1.27
N ALA A 66 -8.80 27.98 -1.06
CA ALA A 66 -8.44 29.37 -0.81
C ALA A 66 -8.71 30.27 -2.04
N LYS A 67 -8.58 29.71 -3.24
CA LYS A 67 -8.92 30.35 -4.53
C LYS A 67 -10.39 30.21 -4.92
N GLY A 68 -11.26 29.68 -4.02
CA GLY A 68 -12.70 29.62 -4.22
C GLY A 68 -13.20 28.49 -5.14
N LEU A 69 -12.34 27.52 -5.53
CA LEU A 69 -12.78 26.39 -6.35
C LEU A 69 -13.80 25.54 -5.58
N LYS A 70 -14.91 25.21 -6.27
CA LYS A 70 -15.95 24.32 -5.74
C LYS A 70 -15.54 22.86 -5.86
N LEU A 71 -16.09 21.97 -5.04
CA LEU A 71 -15.79 20.54 -5.02
C LEU A 71 -15.92 19.90 -6.43
N GLY A 72 -16.97 20.24 -7.18
CA GLY A 72 -17.16 19.72 -8.55
C GLY A 72 -16.05 20.14 -9.52
N GLU A 73 -15.44 21.32 -9.33
CA GLU A 73 -14.31 21.78 -10.14
C GLU A 73 -13.02 21.04 -9.76
N MET A 74 -12.84 20.75 -8.46
CA MET A 74 -11.71 19.96 -7.98
C MET A 74 -11.80 18.50 -8.46
N LEU A 75 -13.00 17.96 -8.66
CA LEU A 75 -13.25 16.61 -9.17
C LEU A 75 -13.10 16.46 -10.69
N ARG A 76 -12.96 17.55 -11.46
CA ARG A 76 -12.91 17.49 -12.93
C ARG A 76 -11.70 16.68 -13.44
N ASP A 77 -10.53 16.81 -12.81
CA ASP A 77 -9.34 16.08 -13.19
C ASP A 77 -9.39 14.62 -12.73
N VAL A 78 -10.16 14.32 -11.67
CA VAL A 78 -10.49 12.94 -11.25
C VAL A 78 -11.37 12.29 -12.31
N GLY A 79 -12.46 12.95 -12.69
CA GLY A 79 -13.38 12.54 -13.75
C GLY A 79 -13.94 11.12 -13.58
N ILE A 80 -14.44 10.57 -14.71
CA ILE A 80 -15.01 9.20 -14.76
C ILE A 80 -13.93 8.14 -14.48
N LEU A 81 -12.71 8.33 -15.01
CA LEU A 81 -11.63 7.35 -14.82
C LEU A 81 -11.28 7.17 -13.33
N GLY A 82 -11.11 8.28 -12.61
CA GLY A 82 -10.86 8.21 -11.17
C GLY A 82 -12.08 7.71 -10.40
N ALA A 83 -13.28 8.13 -10.78
CA ALA A 83 -14.53 7.67 -10.19
C ALA A 83 -14.73 6.15 -10.33
N ALA A 84 -14.34 5.57 -11.48
CA ALA A 84 -14.40 4.13 -11.71
C ALA A 84 -13.47 3.35 -10.75
N VAL A 85 -12.25 3.86 -10.54
CA VAL A 85 -11.31 3.24 -9.58
C VAL A 85 -11.87 3.31 -8.16
N VAL A 86 -12.36 4.49 -7.74
CA VAL A 86 -12.97 4.66 -6.41
C VAL A 86 -14.19 3.76 -6.24
N GLY A 87 -15.10 3.74 -7.22
CA GLY A 87 -16.30 2.90 -7.22
C GLY A 87 -15.98 1.41 -7.13
N LEU A 88 -14.96 0.94 -7.86
CA LEU A 88 -14.47 -0.43 -7.79
C LEU A 88 -13.95 -0.77 -6.39
N PHE A 89 -13.14 0.10 -5.79
CA PHE A 89 -12.62 -0.16 -4.44
C PHE A 89 -13.70 -0.11 -3.37
N ILE A 90 -14.68 0.78 -3.49
CA ILE A 90 -15.86 0.79 -2.60
C ILE A 90 -16.69 -0.50 -2.78
N PHE A 91 -16.89 -0.96 -4.01
CA PHE A 91 -17.53 -2.26 -4.25
C PHE A 91 -16.78 -3.40 -3.56
N LEU A 92 -15.46 -3.50 -3.74
CA LEU A 92 -14.62 -4.51 -3.11
C LEU A 92 -14.66 -4.41 -1.57
N PHE A 93 -14.61 -3.19 -1.04
CA PHE A 93 -14.69 -2.96 0.40
C PHE A 93 -16.01 -3.49 0.99
N PHE A 94 -17.14 -3.20 0.35
CA PHE A 94 -18.42 -3.72 0.81
C PHE A 94 -18.49 -5.23 0.67
N LYS A 95 -18.07 -5.77 -0.47
CA LYS A 95 -18.16 -7.19 -0.78
C LYS A 95 -17.19 -8.03 0.04
N ASP A 96 -15.89 -7.73 -0.01
CA ASP A 96 -14.83 -8.58 0.53
C ASP A 96 -14.29 -8.11 1.90
N GLY A 97 -14.58 -6.87 2.31
CA GLY A 97 -14.22 -6.33 3.62
C GLY A 97 -15.38 -6.34 4.60
N LEU A 98 -16.43 -5.56 4.32
CA LEU A 98 -17.55 -5.37 5.23
C LEU A 98 -18.47 -6.61 5.28
N GLY A 99 -18.68 -7.30 4.17
CA GLY A 99 -19.54 -8.49 4.12
C GLY A 99 -19.12 -9.58 5.10
N PRO A 100 -17.88 -10.10 5.02
CA PRO A 100 -17.37 -11.10 5.97
C PRO A 100 -17.40 -10.61 7.43
N LEU A 101 -17.09 -9.33 7.67
CA LEU A 101 -17.16 -8.74 9.00
C LEU A 101 -18.58 -8.81 9.57
N LEU A 102 -19.57 -8.38 8.81
CA LEU A 102 -20.98 -8.41 9.22
C LEU A 102 -21.51 -9.84 9.33
N ALA A 103 -21.07 -10.76 8.47
CA ALA A 103 -21.38 -12.18 8.58
C ALA A 103 -20.91 -12.74 9.94
N GLY A 104 -19.66 -12.43 10.33
CA GLY A 104 -19.12 -12.85 11.63
C GLY A 104 -19.86 -12.27 12.83
N PHE A 105 -20.30 -11.00 12.76
CA PHE A 105 -21.07 -10.39 13.85
C PHE A 105 -22.52 -10.87 13.96
N THR A 106 -23.16 -11.15 12.82
CA THR A 106 -24.60 -11.48 12.78
C THR A 106 -24.88 -12.97 12.69
N GLY A 107 -23.86 -13.79 12.36
CA GLY A 107 -24.00 -15.21 12.05
C GLY A 107 -24.73 -15.50 10.72
N ASN A 108 -24.97 -14.48 9.88
CA ASN A 108 -25.71 -14.63 8.64
C ASN A 108 -24.77 -14.64 7.41
N GLU A 109 -23.97 -15.70 7.30
CA GLU A 109 -23.03 -15.89 6.19
C GLU A 109 -23.75 -16.02 4.85
N THR A 110 -24.95 -16.62 4.83
CA THR A 110 -25.73 -16.80 3.59
C THR A 110 -26.13 -15.47 2.96
N PHE A 111 -26.49 -14.47 3.77
CA PHE A 111 -26.84 -13.14 3.26
C PHE A 111 -25.60 -12.35 2.84
N PHE A 112 -24.61 -12.23 3.74
CA PHE A 112 -23.41 -11.41 3.51
C PHE A 112 -22.38 -12.04 2.58
N GLY A 113 -22.41 -13.36 2.37
CA GLY A 113 -21.63 -14.07 1.35
C GLY A 113 -22.41 -14.33 0.06
N GLY A 114 -23.72 -14.03 0.04
CA GLY A 114 -24.64 -14.37 -1.04
C GLY A 114 -24.75 -13.33 -2.16
N GLN A 115 -25.53 -13.69 -3.18
CA GLN A 115 -25.75 -12.86 -4.37
C GLN A 115 -26.44 -11.52 -4.07
N THR A 116 -27.31 -11.48 -3.05
CA THR A 116 -27.99 -10.24 -2.62
C THR A 116 -26.98 -9.20 -2.16
N TRP A 117 -26.02 -9.61 -1.31
CA TRP A 117 -24.97 -8.72 -0.82
C TRP A 117 -24.02 -8.26 -1.94
N PHE A 118 -23.75 -9.15 -2.91
CA PHE A 118 -23.00 -8.78 -4.11
C PHE A 118 -23.68 -7.62 -4.86
N TYR A 119 -25.00 -7.73 -5.12
CA TYR A 119 -25.74 -6.65 -5.80
C TYR A 119 -25.81 -5.36 -4.99
N ILE A 120 -25.97 -5.44 -3.67
CA ILE A 120 -25.91 -4.26 -2.79
C ILE A 120 -24.55 -3.59 -2.92
N SER A 121 -23.46 -4.36 -2.82
CA SER A 121 -22.09 -3.84 -2.95
C SER A 121 -21.87 -3.20 -4.33
N ALA A 122 -22.34 -3.82 -5.39
CA ALA A 122 -22.25 -3.29 -6.75
C ALA A 122 -23.09 -2.01 -6.91
N ALA A 123 -24.27 -1.93 -6.31
CA ALA A 123 -25.10 -0.73 -6.31
C ALA A 123 -24.41 0.44 -5.59
N VAL A 124 -23.77 0.17 -4.44
CA VAL A 124 -23.02 1.20 -3.69
C VAL A 124 -21.83 1.70 -4.50
N GLY A 125 -21.01 0.81 -5.07
CA GLY A 125 -19.89 1.19 -5.93
C GLY A 125 -20.33 1.97 -7.18
N GLY A 126 -21.42 1.54 -7.80
CA GLY A 126 -22.06 2.23 -8.93
C GLY A 126 -22.61 3.60 -8.56
N ALA A 127 -23.23 3.74 -7.39
CA ALA A 127 -23.71 5.03 -6.89
C ALA A 127 -22.55 6.03 -6.70
N ILE A 128 -21.42 5.58 -6.17
CA ILE A 128 -20.21 6.40 -6.05
C ILE A 128 -19.70 6.85 -7.42
N LEU A 129 -19.64 5.95 -8.39
CA LEU A 129 -19.27 6.29 -9.77
C LEU A 129 -20.19 7.37 -10.35
N LEU A 130 -21.50 7.21 -10.18
CA LEU A 130 -22.49 8.17 -10.67
C LEU A 130 -22.40 9.53 -9.96
N MET A 131 -22.22 9.55 -8.64
CA MET A 131 -22.07 10.76 -7.84
C MET A 131 -20.82 11.56 -8.26
N PHE A 132 -19.67 10.89 -8.39
CA PHE A 132 -18.43 11.55 -8.80
C PHE A 132 -18.49 11.98 -10.27
N GLY A 133 -19.04 11.12 -11.15
CA GLY A 133 -19.28 11.45 -12.55
C GLY A 133 -20.14 12.69 -12.70
N GLY A 134 -21.28 12.75 -12.01
CA GLY A 134 -22.16 13.93 -12.01
C GLY A 134 -21.49 15.18 -11.43
N ALA A 135 -20.79 15.05 -10.28
CA ALA A 135 -20.07 16.16 -9.66
C ALA A 135 -18.94 16.71 -10.56
N SER A 136 -18.24 15.85 -11.30
CA SER A 136 -17.20 16.22 -12.28
C SER A 136 -17.77 16.69 -13.62
N ARG A 137 -19.11 16.75 -13.77
CA ARG A 137 -19.80 17.02 -15.04
C ARG A 137 -19.44 16.02 -16.14
N TRP A 138 -19.28 14.76 -15.79
CA TRP A 138 -18.97 13.65 -16.70
C TRP A 138 -17.68 13.85 -17.52
N THR A 139 -16.73 14.63 -17.00
CA THR A 139 -15.39 14.73 -17.62
C THR A 139 -14.70 13.38 -17.56
N LEU A 140 -13.92 13.05 -18.58
CA LEU A 140 -13.11 11.82 -18.58
C LEU A 140 -12.10 11.79 -17.41
N GLY A 141 -11.60 12.95 -17.00
CA GLY A 141 -10.52 13.12 -16.06
C GLY A 141 -9.16 13.21 -16.74
N ALA A 142 -8.13 13.50 -15.96
CA ALA A 142 -6.77 13.57 -16.45
C ALA A 142 -6.14 12.16 -16.51
N PRO A 143 -5.71 11.66 -17.70
CA PRO A 143 -5.10 10.34 -17.83
C PRO A 143 -3.89 10.13 -16.92
N LEU A 144 -3.07 11.18 -16.74
CA LEU A 144 -1.93 11.14 -15.82
C LEU A 144 -2.38 10.91 -14.38
N LEU A 145 -3.46 11.53 -13.91
CA LEU A 145 -3.98 11.33 -12.55
C LEU A 145 -4.53 9.91 -12.37
N PHE A 146 -5.18 9.36 -13.40
CA PHE A 146 -5.62 7.98 -13.41
C PHE A 146 -4.44 7.01 -13.28
N VAL A 147 -3.36 7.20 -14.05
CA VAL A 147 -2.14 6.39 -13.93
C VAL A 147 -1.55 6.49 -12.52
N LEU A 148 -1.53 7.69 -11.93
CA LEU A 148 -1.05 7.88 -10.56
C LEU A 148 -1.94 7.14 -9.54
N PHE A 149 -3.27 7.12 -9.70
CA PHE A 149 -4.17 6.35 -8.84
C PHE A 149 -3.91 4.86 -8.93
N ILE A 150 -3.82 4.29 -10.14
CA ILE A 150 -3.51 2.87 -10.33
C ILE A 150 -2.14 2.52 -9.73
N THR A 151 -1.13 3.36 -9.97
CA THR A 151 0.20 3.10 -9.41
C THR A 151 0.20 3.21 -7.89
N HIS A 152 -0.60 4.10 -7.31
CA HIS A 152 -0.70 4.22 -5.85
C HIS A 152 -1.46 3.05 -5.21
N VAL A 153 -2.37 2.41 -5.94
CA VAL A 153 -2.95 1.11 -5.54
C VAL A 153 -1.84 0.05 -5.41
N LEU A 154 -0.89 0.00 -6.35
CA LEU A 154 0.27 -0.89 -6.25
C LEU A 154 1.19 -0.52 -5.08
N VAL A 155 1.37 0.78 -4.81
CA VAL A 155 2.10 1.26 -3.62
C VAL A 155 1.47 0.73 -2.34
N GLY A 156 0.15 0.86 -2.19
CA GLY A 156 -0.56 0.36 -1.01
C GLY A 156 -0.42 -1.14 -0.84
N ALA A 157 -0.51 -1.90 -1.92
CA ALA A 157 -0.37 -3.34 -1.91
C ALA A 157 1.03 -3.78 -1.44
N VAL A 158 2.11 -3.18 -1.99
CA VAL A 158 3.49 -3.61 -1.70
C VAL A 158 4.07 -2.96 -0.44
N GLU A 159 3.80 -1.65 -0.17
CA GLU A 159 4.36 -1.00 1.01
C GLU A 159 3.66 -1.46 2.29
N LEU A 160 2.33 -1.44 2.33
CA LEU A 160 1.57 -1.75 3.53
C LEU A 160 1.15 -3.23 3.59
N GLY A 161 0.81 -3.83 2.46
CA GLY A 161 0.44 -5.25 2.39
C GLY A 161 1.61 -6.13 2.79
N THR A 162 2.79 -5.92 2.20
CA THR A 162 4.01 -6.67 2.52
C THR A 162 4.46 -6.44 3.96
N ASP A 163 4.42 -5.18 4.46
CA ASP A 163 4.78 -4.90 5.85
C ASP A 163 3.90 -5.64 6.86
N GLY A 164 2.63 -5.84 6.53
CA GLY A 164 1.72 -6.63 7.37
C GLY A 164 2.04 -8.12 7.42
N TRP A 165 2.79 -8.65 6.46
CA TRP A 165 3.11 -10.07 6.35
C TRP A 165 4.59 -10.41 6.58
N ILE A 166 5.49 -9.46 6.38
CA ILE A 166 6.94 -9.69 6.37
C ILE A 166 7.42 -10.35 7.68
N GLN A 167 6.88 -9.93 8.81
CA GLN A 167 7.22 -10.51 10.11
C GLN A 167 6.91 -12.01 10.17
N ASN A 168 5.70 -12.42 9.76
CA ASN A 168 5.28 -13.81 9.77
C ASN A 168 6.07 -14.67 8.78
N ILE A 169 6.40 -14.09 7.63
CA ILE A 169 7.19 -14.77 6.60
C ILE A 169 8.62 -14.99 7.09
N GLU A 170 9.23 -13.98 7.70
CA GLU A 170 10.59 -14.08 8.26
C GLU A 170 10.66 -15.05 9.43
N ASP A 171 9.67 -15.05 10.31
CA ASP A 171 9.58 -16.04 11.41
C ASP A 171 9.45 -17.48 10.89
N ALA A 172 8.83 -17.68 9.74
CA ALA A 172 8.74 -19.00 9.10
C ALA A 172 10.06 -19.43 8.43
N ILE A 173 10.81 -18.48 7.88
CA ILE A 173 12.06 -18.74 7.13
C ILE A 173 13.28 -18.87 8.07
N LEU A 174 13.32 -18.08 9.14
CA LEU A 174 14.44 -17.98 10.10
C LEU A 174 14.08 -18.68 11.42
N ALA A 175 14.21 -17.98 12.51
CA ALA A 175 13.84 -18.48 13.82
C ALA A 175 12.67 -17.68 14.39
N PRO A 176 11.79 -18.29 15.21
CA PRO A 176 10.69 -17.60 15.86
C PRO A 176 11.16 -16.37 16.64
N GLY A 177 10.51 -15.22 16.39
CA GLY A 177 10.84 -13.94 16.98
C GLY A 177 11.88 -13.10 16.22
N ASP A 178 12.54 -13.65 15.19
CA ASP A 178 13.47 -12.89 14.36
C ASP A 178 12.71 -11.94 13.42
N GLY A 179 11.54 -12.32 12.95
CA GLY A 179 10.67 -11.46 12.16
C GLY A 179 10.30 -10.17 12.88
N THR A 180 9.98 -10.23 14.18
CA THR A 180 9.70 -9.02 14.98
C THR A 180 10.93 -8.09 15.06
N LYS A 181 12.13 -8.64 15.28
CA LYS A 181 13.37 -7.84 15.32
C LYS A 181 13.66 -7.17 13.98
N LEU A 182 13.48 -7.92 12.89
CA LEU A 182 13.68 -7.45 11.53
C LEU A 182 12.64 -6.39 11.13
N PHE A 183 11.39 -6.56 11.57
CA PHE A 183 10.34 -5.56 11.39
C PHE A 183 10.66 -4.24 12.10
N ILE A 184 11.10 -4.29 13.37
CA ILE A 184 11.53 -3.11 14.12
C ILE A 184 12.73 -2.44 13.43
N PHE A 185 13.72 -3.22 12.99
CA PHE A 185 14.89 -2.73 12.28
C PHE A 185 14.51 -2.01 10.98
N THR A 186 13.71 -2.64 10.13
CA THR A 186 13.28 -2.04 8.84
C THR A 186 12.46 -0.78 9.05
N SER A 187 11.60 -0.78 10.07
CA SER A 187 10.79 0.39 10.42
C SER A 187 11.63 1.55 10.96
N ALA A 188 12.63 1.25 11.79
CA ALA A 188 13.58 2.25 12.31
C ALA A 188 14.43 2.86 11.17
N LEU A 189 14.90 2.01 10.24
CA LEU A 189 15.62 2.45 9.06
C LEU A 189 14.75 3.35 8.17
N MET A 190 13.51 2.94 7.90
CA MET A 190 12.53 3.71 7.15
C MET A 190 12.24 5.07 7.83
N PHE A 191 12.12 5.09 9.16
CA PHE A 191 11.95 6.33 9.93
C PHE A 191 13.12 7.29 9.69
N GLY A 192 14.36 6.83 9.86
CA GLY A 192 15.56 7.65 9.64
C GLY A 192 15.69 8.15 8.20
N LEU A 193 15.45 7.29 7.22
CA LEU A 193 15.58 7.63 5.81
C LEU A 193 14.59 8.73 5.35
N ARG A 194 13.40 8.81 5.95
CA ARG A 194 12.41 9.84 5.58
C ARG A 194 12.90 11.28 5.82
N PHE A 195 13.87 11.48 6.68
CA PHE A 195 14.52 12.79 6.86
C PHE A 195 15.56 13.10 5.77
N CYS A 196 15.99 12.09 5.00
CA CYS A 196 16.97 12.28 3.93
C CYS A 196 16.35 12.78 2.61
N GLY A 197 15.02 12.95 2.51
CA GLY A 197 14.34 13.36 1.27
C GLY A 197 14.91 14.63 0.65
N HIS A 198 15.20 15.65 1.45
CA HIS A 198 15.82 16.90 0.99
C HIS A 198 17.22 16.67 0.40
N PHE A 199 18.05 15.85 1.04
CA PHE A 199 19.38 15.50 0.56
C PHE A 199 19.31 14.79 -0.80
N ILE A 200 18.39 13.83 -0.94
CA ILE A 200 18.21 13.06 -2.19
C ILE A 200 17.78 13.99 -3.34
N GLU A 201 16.84 14.90 -3.09
CA GLU A 201 16.32 15.79 -4.10
C GLU A 201 17.34 16.89 -4.52
N HIS A 202 18.04 17.50 -3.56
CA HIS A 202 18.91 18.63 -3.83
C HIS A 202 20.38 18.27 -4.06
N LYS A 203 20.90 17.24 -3.38
CA LYS A 203 22.32 16.85 -3.51
C LYS A 203 22.53 15.78 -4.60
N LEU A 204 21.62 14.81 -4.70
CA LEU A 204 21.68 13.80 -5.75
C LEU A 204 20.96 14.24 -7.05
N GLY A 205 20.23 15.38 -7.00
CA GLY A 205 19.55 15.96 -8.17
C GLY A 205 18.38 15.10 -8.70
N LEU A 206 17.88 14.14 -7.91
CA LEU A 206 16.80 13.27 -8.32
C LEU A 206 15.47 14.00 -8.18
N LYS A 207 14.75 14.15 -9.29
CA LYS A 207 13.37 14.64 -9.27
C LYS A 207 12.43 13.58 -8.69
N PRO A 208 11.23 13.95 -8.17
CA PRO A 208 10.32 13.01 -7.49
C PRO A 208 10.05 11.71 -8.25
N VAL A 209 9.80 11.78 -9.56
CA VAL A 209 9.59 10.57 -10.38
C VAL A 209 10.86 9.73 -10.52
N GLY A 210 12.05 10.35 -10.57
CA GLY A 210 13.33 9.64 -10.57
C GLY A 210 13.57 8.90 -9.25
N ILE A 211 13.20 9.50 -8.10
CA ILE A 211 13.22 8.84 -6.79
C ILE A 211 12.35 7.59 -6.83
N LEU A 212 11.11 7.69 -7.36
CA LEU A 212 10.19 6.56 -7.46
C LEU A 212 10.73 5.40 -8.32
N VAL A 213 11.43 5.71 -9.45
CA VAL A 213 12.09 4.68 -10.28
C VAL A 213 13.14 3.93 -9.49
N VAL A 214 14.06 4.66 -8.84
CA VAL A 214 15.13 4.03 -8.05
C VAL A 214 14.55 3.21 -6.91
N CYS A 215 13.56 3.76 -6.21
CA CYS A 215 12.87 3.08 -5.12
C CYS A 215 12.20 1.77 -5.58
N ALA A 216 11.53 1.77 -6.72
CA ALA A 216 10.85 0.59 -7.24
C ALA A 216 11.85 -0.52 -7.64
N ILE A 217 12.97 -0.14 -8.24
CA ILE A 217 14.06 -1.09 -8.57
C ILE A 217 14.66 -1.68 -7.29
N LEU A 218 14.97 -0.85 -6.29
CA LEU A 218 15.52 -1.32 -5.02
C LEU A 218 14.54 -2.20 -4.24
N ALA A 219 13.26 -1.87 -4.23
CA ALA A 219 12.24 -2.69 -3.59
C ALA A 219 12.11 -4.06 -4.28
N CYS A 220 12.12 -4.10 -5.61
CA CYS A 220 12.11 -5.36 -6.37
C CYS A 220 13.33 -6.22 -6.04
N ILE A 221 14.53 -5.65 -6.07
CA ILE A 221 15.77 -6.35 -5.73
C ILE A 221 15.72 -6.83 -4.28
N GLY A 222 15.31 -5.97 -3.35
CA GLY A 222 15.22 -6.27 -1.93
C GLY A 222 14.31 -7.47 -1.64
N LEU A 223 13.09 -7.50 -2.20
CA LEU A 223 12.16 -8.63 -2.03
C LEU A 223 12.71 -9.93 -2.62
N ASN A 224 13.37 -9.87 -3.77
CA ASN A 224 14.04 -11.04 -4.33
C ASN A 224 15.21 -11.52 -3.44
N MET A 225 15.96 -10.60 -2.82
CA MET A 225 17.00 -10.97 -1.86
C MET A 225 16.38 -11.62 -0.62
N VAL A 226 15.32 -11.02 -0.04
CA VAL A 226 14.62 -11.54 1.15
C VAL A 226 14.09 -12.95 0.88
N SER A 227 13.55 -13.23 -0.30
CA SER A 227 13.03 -14.56 -0.65
C SER A 227 14.11 -15.67 -0.60
N ASN A 228 15.39 -15.33 -0.63
CA ASN A 228 16.51 -16.27 -0.67
C ASN A 228 17.36 -16.28 0.62
N VAL A 229 16.98 -15.53 1.66
CA VAL A 229 17.77 -15.47 2.90
C VAL A 229 17.78 -16.81 3.62
N THR A 230 18.91 -17.11 4.26
CA THR A 230 19.11 -18.33 5.07
C THR A 230 19.68 -18.01 6.45
N SER A 231 19.93 -16.72 6.73
CA SER A 231 20.51 -16.26 7.98
C SER A 231 19.97 -14.90 8.37
N PHE A 232 19.95 -14.61 9.66
CA PHE A 232 19.54 -13.31 10.20
C PHE A 232 20.37 -12.15 9.62
N ALA A 233 21.67 -12.30 9.48
CA ALA A 233 22.53 -11.28 8.88
C ALA A 233 22.20 -11.04 7.40
N GLY A 234 21.92 -12.10 6.65
CA GLY A 234 21.45 -12.01 5.27
C GLY A 234 20.10 -11.27 5.17
N ALA A 235 19.18 -11.53 6.10
CA ALA A 235 17.90 -10.86 6.19
C ALA A 235 18.06 -9.36 6.48
N LEU A 236 18.94 -8.97 7.41
CA LEU A 236 19.24 -7.57 7.68
C LEU A 236 19.72 -6.82 6.41
N LEU A 237 20.61 -7.44 5.64
CA LEU A 237 21.10 -6.84 4.40
C LEU A 237 19.99 -6.72 3.35
N ALA A 238 19.24 -7.80 3.12
CA ALA A 238 18.17 -7.83 2.13
C ALA A 238 17.06 -6.83 2.47
N LEU A 239 16.66 -6.78 3.74
CA LEU A 239 15.67 -5.84 4.23
C LEU A 239 16.16 -4.39 4.25
N THR A 240 17.47 -4.15 4.37
CA THR A 240 18.04 -2.80 4.16
C THR A 240 17.80 -2.34 2.73
N VAL A 241 18.08 -3.18 1.73
CA VAL A 241 17.83 -2.85 0.33
C VAL A 241 16.34 -2.61 0.08
N TYR A 242 15.47 -3.47 0.63
CA TYR A 242 14.02 -3.31 0.53
C TYR A 242 13.53 -2.02 1.20
N ALA A 243 14.02 -1.70 2.40
CA ALA A 243 13.66 -0.49 3.12
C ALA A 243 14.07 0.79 2.38
N LEU A 244 15.28 0.81 1.79
CA LEU A 244 15.72 1.90 0.91
C LEU A 244 14.76 2.09 -0.27
N GLY A 245 14.24 0.99 -0.81
CA GLY A 245 13.28 1.02 -1.90
C GLY A 245 11.92 1.55 -1.48
N LYS A 246 11.30 0.97 -0.45
CA LYS A 246 9.89 1.29 -0.10
C LYS A 246 9.69 2.65 0.58
N THR A 247 10.72 3.18 1.25
CA THR A 247 10.60 4.34 2.15
C THR A 247 9.94 5.55 1.52
N PHE A 248 10.19 5.82 0.26
CA PHE A 248 9.76 7.06 -0.39
C PHE A 248 8.54 6.91 -1.29
N PHE A 249 7.94 5.74 -1.44
CA PHE A 249 6.81 5.52 -2.33
C PHE A 249 5.61 6.40 -2.00
N TRP A 250 5.06 6.23 -0.81
CA TRP A 250 3.83 6.90 -0.41
C TRP A 250 3.95 8.42 -0.42
N PRO A 251 4.88 9.05 0.32
CA PRO A 251 4.95 10.51 0.39
C PRO A 251 5.32 11.15 -0.94
N THR A 252 6.17 10.50 -1.74
CA THR A 252 6.57 11.04 -3.04
C THR A 252 5.45 10.97 -4.07
N MET A 253 4.63 9.90 -4.06
CA MET A 253 3.45 9.82 -4.91
C MET A 253 2.42 10.91 -4.58
N LEU A 254 2.19 11.17 -3.30
CA LEU A 254 1.32 12.28 -2.87
C LEU A 254 1.89 13.64 -3.29
N ALA A 255 3.22 13.80 -3.19
CA ALA A 255 3.88 15.02 -3.65
C ALA A 255 3.71 15.23 -5.15
N VAL A 256 3.96 14.20 -5.97
CA VAL A 256 3.78 14.25 -7.43
C VAL A 256 2.34 14.63 -7.79
N THR A 257 1.35 14.04 -7.11
CA THR A 257 -0.06 14.38 -7.35
C THR A 257 -0.36 15.82 -6.96
N SER A 258 0.11 16.28 -5.82
CA SER A 258 -0.06 17.67 -5.37
C SER A 258 0.61 18.67 -6.32
N ASP A 259 1.78 18.33 -6.85
CA ASP A 259 2.55 19.19 -7.76
C ASP A 259 1.90 19.29 -9.15
N ARG A 260 1.30 18.21 -9.62
CA ARG A 260 0.74 18.16 -10.98
C ARG A 260 -0.74 18.54 -11.05
N PHE A 261 -1.49 18.36 -9.96
CA PHE A 261 -2.93 18.61 -9.89
C PHE A 261 -3.31 19.55 -8.74
N PRO A 262 -2.73 20.76 -8.65
CA PRO A 262 -3.04 21.69 -7.56
C PRO A 262 -4.50 22.11 -7.52
N ARG A 263 -5.22 22.08 -8.67
CA ARG A 263 -6.66 22.39 -8.77
C ARG A 263 -7.52 21.37 -8.04
N CYS A 264 -7.11 20.11 -7.95
CA CYS A 264 -7.80 19.09 -7.15
C CYS A 264 -7.65 19.32 -5.65
N GLY A 265 -6.65 20.10 -5.23
CA GLY A 265 -6.40 20.41 -3.83
C GLY A 265 -6.22 19.15 -2.98
N ALA A 266 -6.88 19.13 -1.81
CA ALA A 266 -6.84 17.99 -0.90
C ALA A 266 -7.60 16.74 -1.44
N VAL A 267 -8.53 16.92 -2.39
CA VAL A 267 -9.41 15.85 -2.88
C VAL A 267 -8.60 14.72 -3.54
N ALA A 268 -7.69 15.05 -4.46
CA ALA A 268 -6.88 14.02 -5.12
C ALA A 268 -5.97 13.27 -4.14
N ILE A 269 -5.36 13.99 -3.18
CA ILE A 269 -4.52 13.39 -2.14
C ILE A 269 -5.33 12.46 -1.23
N SER A 270 -6.55 12.88 -0.85
CA SER A 270 -7.45 12.05 -0.02
C SER A 270 -7.90 10.79 -0.75
N ILE A 271 -8.24 10.90 -2.05
CA ILE A 271 -8.58 9.74 -2.89
C ILE A 271 -7.38 8.79 -2.97
N MET A 272 -6.18 9.31 -3.25
CA MET A 272 -4.97 8.48 -3.30
C MET A 272 -4.72 7.76 -1.98
N GLY A 273 -4.74 8.48 -0.87
CA GLY A 273 -4.57 7.89 0.45
C GLY A 273 -5.60 6.79 0.73
N GLY A 274 -6.88 7.04 0.43
CA GLY A 274 -7.95 6.06 0.55
C GLY A 274 -7.72 4.82 -0.33
N LEU A 275 -7.40 5.00 -1.60
CA LEU A 275 -7.13 3.89 -2.53
C LEU A 275 -5.93 3.04 -2.09
N GLY A 276 -4.84 3.68 -1.63
CA GLY A 276 -3.68 2.96 -1.12
C GLY A 276 -3.99 2.14 0.13
N MET A 277 -4.70 2.71 1.11
CA MET A 277 -5.11 1.98 2.32
C MET A 277 -6.07 0.84 2.01
N MET A 278 -7.06 1.07 1.15
CA MET A 278 -7.98 0.01 0.72
C MET A 278 -7.25 -1.08 -0.05
N SER A 279 -6.28 -0.72 -0.89
CA SER A 279 -5.46 -1.69 -1.61
C SER A 279 -4.64 -2.58 -0.67
N ALA A 280 -4.04 -2.03 0.37
CA ALA A 280 -3.32 -2.82 1.37
C ALA A 280 -4.20 -3.92 1.98
N GLY A 281 -5.45 -3.56 2.34
CA GLY A 281 -6.39 -4.47 3.01
C GLY A 281 -7.22 -5.38 2.09
N LEU A 282 -7.44 -5.00 0.83
CA LEU A 282 -8.30 -5.75 -0.10
C LEU A 282 -7.51 -6.47 -1.22
N VAL A 283 -6.31 -5.98 -1.52
CA VAL A 283 -5.49 -6.52 -2.62
C VAL A 283 -4.18 -7.09 -2.07
N GLY A 284 -3.37 -6.28 -1.37
CA GLY A 284 -2.03 -6.66 -0.93
C GLY A 284 -2.04 -7.80 0.08
N SER A 285 -2.56 -7.58 1.28
CA SER A 285 -2.56 -8.59 2.34
C SER A 285 -3.32 -9.87 1.97
N PRO A 286 -4.56 -9.82 1.41
CA PRO A 286 -5.23 -11.03 0.97
C PRO A 286 -4.52 -11.74 -0.19
N GLY A 287 -3.90 -10.98 -1.11
CA GLY A 287 -3.11 -11.54 -2.20
C GLY A 287 -1.89 -12.32 -1.72
N LEU A 288 -1.18 -11.79 -0.73
CA LEU A 288 -0.05 -12.48 -0.09
C LEU A 288 -0.49 -13.74 0.65
N GLY A 289 -1.61 -13.67 1.39
CA GLY A 289 -2.21 -14.84 2.05
C GLY A 289 -2.56 -15.93 1.05
N TYR A 290 -3.24 -15.59 -0.03
CA TYR A 290 -3.57 -16.50 -1.11
C TYR A 290 -2.33 -17.09 -1.77
N ALA A 291 -1.33 -16.27 -2.10
CA ALA A 291 -0.08 -16.73 -2.71
C ALA A 291 0.66 -17.74 -1.82
N LYS A 292 0.74 -17.44 -0.51
CA LYS A 292 1.33 -18.32 0.49
C LYS A 292 0.61 -19.68 0.53
N ASP A 293 -0.72 -19.66 0.60
CA ASP A 293 -1.51 -20.91 0.64
C ASP A 293 -1.36 -21.72 -0.65
N ARG A 294 -1.39 -21.03 -1.79
CA ARG A 294 -1.17 -21.65 -3.09
C ARG A 294 0.20 -22.32 -3.19
N PHE A 295 1.27 -21.55 -2.97
CA PHE A 295 2.61 -22.09 -3.18
C PHE A 295 3.01 -23.15 -2.15
N SER A 296 2.60 -23.00 -0.89
CA SER A 296 2.87 -24.05 0.11
C SER A 296 2.06 -25.31 -0.16
N GLY A 297 0.79 -25.19 -0.56
CA GLY A 297 -0.05 -26.31 -0.93
C GLY A 297 0.46 -27.04 -2.19
N GLU A 298 0.76 -26.30 -3.27
CA GLU A 298 1.32 -26.85 -4.50
C GLU A 298 2.67 -27.54 -4.24
N THR A 299 3.57 -26.93 -3.46
CA THR A 299 4.86 -27.52 -3.11
C THR A 299 4.71 -28.81 -2.34
N LEU A 300 3.80 -28.87 -1.35
CA LEU A 300 3.55 -30.08 -0.57
C LEU A 300 2.91 -31.18 -1.42
N GLN A 301 1.96 -30.81 -2.28
CA GLN A 301 1.28 -31.75 -3.19
C GLN A 301 2.25 -32.39 -4.19
N HIS A 302 3.20 -31.60 -4.73
CA HIS A 302 4.24 -32.12 -5.61
C HIS A 302 5.27 -32.98 -4.88
N ALA A 303 5.62 -32.64 -3.64
CA ALA A 303 6.55 -33.43 -2.84
C ALA A 303 5.95 -34.78 -2.42
N ASN A 304 4.73 -34.79 -1.89
CA ASN A 304 4.03 -36.00 -1.50
C ASN A 304 2.50 -35.77 -1.46
N PRO A 305 1.74 -36.29 -2.44
CA PRO A 305 0.28 -36.15 -2.47
C PRO A 305 -0.46 -36.74 -1.26
N ALA A 306 0.08 -37.79 -0.63
CA ALA A 306 -0.55 -38.41 0.52
C ALA A 306 -0.42 -37.53 1.76
N ILE A 307 0.75 -36.95 1.99
CA ILE A 307 0.98 -35.98 3.07
C ILE A 307 0.13 -34.73 2.83
N TYR A 308 0.04 -34.25 1.58
CA TYR A 308 -0.82 -33.11 1.26
C TYR A 308 -2.28 -33.40 1.59
N ALA A 309 -2.82 -34.58 1.26
CA ALA A 309 -4.19 -34.94 1.60
C ALA A 309 -4.46 -34.90 3.11
N GLU A 310 -3.47 -35.24 3.92
CA GLU A 310 -3.54 -35.20 5.40
C GLU A 310 -3.47 -33.77 5.94
N TYR A 311 -2.55 -32.93 5.39
CA TYR A 311 -2.23 -31.61 5.94
C TYR A 311 -2.90 -30.45 5.23
N LYS A 312 -3.66 -30.65 4.15
CA LYS A 312 -4.35 -29.57 3.47
C LYS A 312 -5.38 -28.90 4.36
N ALA A 313 -5.49 -27.59 4.24
CA ALA A 313 -6.52 -26.80 4.93
C ALA A 313 -7.93 -27.26 4.52
N PRO A 314 -8.88 -27.37 5.46
CA PRO A 314 -10.25 -27.79 5.15
C PRO A 314 -11.00 -26.74 4.29
N THR A 315 -10.73 -25.46 4.55
CA THR A 315 -11.34 -24.34 3.83
C THR A 315 -10.41 -23.84 2.73
N PRO A 316 -10.87 -23.69 1.49
CA PRO A 316 -10.04 -23.13 0.44
C PRO A 316 -9.83 -21.62 0.61
N SER A 317 -8.67 -21.15 0.21
CA SER A 317 -8.39 -19.73 0.02
C SER A 317 -8.82 -19.29 -1.37
N LYS A 318 -9.48 -18.13 -1.44
CA LYS A 318 -9.91 -17.49 -2.69
C LYS A 318 -9.52 -16.03 -2.70
N TRP A 319 -9.08 -15.54 -3.83
CA TRP A 319 -8.71 -14.14 -3.97
C TRP A 319 -9.08 -13.60 -5.36
N LEU A 320 -9.87 -12.53 -5.38
CA LEU A 320 -10.36 -11.85 -6.59
C LEU A 320 -10.95 -12.84 -7.63
N ILE A 321 -10.28 -12.97 -8.79
CA ILE A 321 -10.69 -13.81 -9.92
C ILE A 321 -9.91 -15.12 -9.98
N PHE A 322 -8.98 -15.36 -9.06
CA PHE A 322 -8.14 -16.55 -9.07
C PHE A 322 -8.91 -17.78 -8.56
N SER A 323 -8.49 -18.95 -9.02
CA SER A 323 -9.07 -20.24 -8.61
C SER A 323 -8.88 -20.48 -7.12
N GLU A 324 -9.81 -21.22 -6.54
CA GLU A 324 -9.69 -21.66 -5.14
C GLU A 324 -8.51 -22.61 -4.98
N VAL A 325 -7.76 -22.43 -3.88
CA VAL A 325 -6.60 -23.24 -3.53
C VAL A 325 -6.66 -23.66 -2.07
N HIS A 326 -6.10 -24.82 -1.75
CA HIS A 326 -5.95 -25.26 -0.37
C HIS A 326 -4.47 -25.14 0.05
N GLY A 327 -4.21 -24.30 1.04
CA GLY A 327 -2.91 -24.24 1.69
C GLY A 327 -2.69 -25.39 2.68
N ILE A 328 -1.68 -25.25 3.51
CA ILE A 328 -1.42 -26.17 4.64
C ILE A 328 -2.27 -25.73 5.83
N ASP A 329 -2.91 -26.68 6.50
CA ASP A 329 -3.71 -26.44 7.71
C ASP A 329 -2.85 -25.82 8.82
N GLY A 330 -3.25 -24.61 9.27
CA GLY A 330 -2.49 -23.84 10.24
C GLY A 330 -2.36 -24.53 11.60
N GLN A 331 -3.40 -25.23 12.08
CA GLN A 331 -3.38 -25.92 13.37
C GLN A 331 -2.44 -27.14 13.33
N LYS A 332 -2.49 -27.91 12.25
CA LYS A 332 -1.59 -29.04 12.05
C LYS A 332 -0.14 -28.60 11.90
N LEU A 333 0.08 -27.50 11.16
CA LEU A 333 1.42 -26.91 11.01
C LEU A 333 1.97 -26.42 12.35
N GLU A 334 1.16 -25.75 13.16
CA GLU A 334 1.54 -25.30 14.50
C GLU A 334 1.92 -26.48 15.40
N ALA A 335 1.15 -27.56 15.37
CA ALA A 335 1.47 -28.79 16.10
C ALA A 335 2.81 -29.38 15.65
N VAL A 336 3.11 -29.38 14.35
CA VAL A 336 4.41 -29.83 13.83
C VAL A 336 5.55 -28.89 14.25
N ASN A 337 5.32 -27.57 14.22
CA ASN A 337 6.33 -26.60 14.62
C ASN A 337 6.65 -26.63 16.11
N ALA A 338 5.73 -27.09 16.96
CA ALA A 338 5.99 -27.33 18.39
C ALA A 338 6.97 -28.49 18.64
N ILE A 339 7.19 -29.39 17.67
CA ILE A 339 8.14 -30.46 17.75
C ILE A 339 9.55 -29.94 17.40
N PRO A 340 10.57 -30.17 18.25
CA PRO A 340 11.95 -29.82 17.91
C PRO A 340 12.38 -30.43 16.57
N ALA A 341 13.15 -29.68 15.79
CA ALA A 341 13.49 -30.05 14.41
C ALA A 341 14.19 -31.40 14.28
N ASP A 342 15.02 -31.77 15.27
CA ASP A 342 15.73 -33.04 15.37
C ASP A 342 14.83 -34.23 15.71
N LYS A 343 13.60 -33.99 16.17
CA LYS A 343 12.62 -35.02 16.57
C LYS A 343 11.44 -35.13 15.57
N ARG A 344 11.40 -34.31 14.51
CA ARG A 344 10.38 -34.39 13.48
C ARG A 344 10.56 -35.64 12.63
N THR A 345 9.45 -36.27 12.28
CA THR A 345 9.44 -37.33 11.27
C THR A 345 9.80 -36.77 9.89
N PRO A 346 10.23 -37.63 8.93
CA PRO A 346 10.48 -37.18 7.54
C PRO A 346 9.27 -36.48 6.91
N ASP A 347 8.05 -36.96 7.19
CA ASP A 347 6.81 -36.39 6.68
C ASP A 347 6.57 -34.98 7.25
N GLN A 348 6.75 -34.81 8.57
CA GLN A 348 6.67 -33.51 9.24
C GLN A 348 7.72 -32.54 8.75
N GLN A 349 8.93 -33.02 8.48
CA GLN A 349 9.99 -32.21 7.86
C GLN A 349 9.60 -31.74 6.46
N THR A 350 8.96 -32.60 5.67
CA THR A 350 8.44 -32.27 4.32
C THR A 350 7.38 -31.18 4.40
N VAL A 351 6.45 -31.24 5.36
CA VAL A 351 5.42 -30.22 5.58
C VAL A 351 6.06 -28.85 5.87
N VAL A 352 7.01 -28.80 6.82
CA VAL A 352 7.69 -27.55 7.19
C VAL A 352 8.50 -27.00 6.01
N SER A 353 9.21 -27.86 5.29
CA SER A 353 9.99 -27.45 4.12
C SER A 353 9.10 -26.87 3.00
N ALA A 354 7.94 -27.48 2.76
CA ALA A 354 6.97 -26.97 1.79
C ALA A 354 6.39 -25.59 2.23
N TYR A 355 6.11 -25.44 3.52
CA TYR A 355 5.65 -24.16 4.05
C TYR A 355 6.70 -23.04 3.91
N ILE A 356 7.95 -23.31 4.25
CA ILE A 356 9.07 -22.36 4.07
C ILE A 356 9.24 -22.01 2.59
N SER A 357 9.20 -23.00 1.71
CA SER A 357 9.31 -22.79 0.26
C SER A 357 8.17 -21.91 -0.27
N GLY A 358 6.93 -22.16 0.18
CA GLY A 358 5.78 -21.34 -0.18
C GLY A 358 5.89 -19.88 0.26
N ASN A 359 6.38 -19.63 1.46
CA ASN A 359 6.65 -18.28 1.96
C ASN A 359 7.72 -17.55 1.11
N ARG A 360 8.79 -18.25 0.73
CA ARG A 360 9.85 -17.70 -0.15
C ARG A 360 9.32 -17.34 -1.53
N GLU A 361 8.54 -18.23 -2.15
CA GLU A 361 7.97 -18.01 -3.47
C GLU A 361 6.93 -16.87 -3.43
N THR A 362 6.20 -16.70 -2.33
CA THR A 362 5.30 -15.57 -2.11
C THR A 362 6.03 -14.24 -2.19
N LEU A 363 7.17 -14.07 -1.51
CA LEU A 363 7.97 -12.85 -1.57
C LEU A 363 8.56 -12.59 -2.96
N LYS A 364 8.96 -13.66 -3.65
CA LYS A 364 9.47 -13.56 -5.01
C LYS A 364 8.41 -13.10 -6.00
N VAL A 365 7.19 -13.63 -5.88
CA VAL A 365 6.06 -13.18 -6.71
C VAL A 365 5.61 -11.77 -6.31
N ASP A 366 5.64 -11.40 -5.04
CA ASP A 366 5.35 -10.04 -4.58
C ASP A 366 6.29 -9.00 -5.20
N SER A 367 7.54 -9.37 -5.50
CA SER A 367 8.50 -8.50 -6.18
C SER A 367 8.08 -8.07 -7.60
N ILE A 368 7.10 -8.75 -8.21
CA ILE A 368 6.51 -8.35 -9.51
C ILE A 368 5.78 -7.01 -9.38
N ILE A 369 5.20 -6.71 -8.21
CA ILE A 369 4.51 -5.44 -7.98
C ILE A 369 5.48 -4.25 -8.12
N PRO A 370 6.58 -4.16 -7.35
CA PRO A 370 7.52 -3.07 -7.53
C PRO A 370 8.25 -3.10 -8.88
N ALA A 371 8.43 -4.28 -9.52
CA ALA A 371 8.94 -4.34 -10.89
C ALA A 371 7.98 -3.66 -11.89
N THR A 372 6.68 -3.92 -11.77
CA THR A 372 5.64 -3.25 -12.56
C THR A 372 5.62 -1.75 -12.29
N MET A 373 5.72 -1.34 -11.02
CA MET A 373 5.82 0.07 -10.64
C MET A 373 7.05 0.73 -11.26
N ALA A 374 8.21 0.05 -11.28
CA ALA A 374 9.43 0.57 -11.92
C ALA A 374 9.20 0.84 -13.40
N GLY A 375 8.53 -0.07 -14.11
CA GLY A 375 8.15 0.12 -15.52
C GLY A 375 7.23 1.34 -15.71
N ILE A 376 6.19 1.49 -14.89
CA ILE A 376 5.27 2.63 -14.96
C ILE A 376 6.02 3.94 -14.65
N TYR A 377 6.83 3.98 -13.59
CA TYR A 377 7.58 5.18 -13.24
C TYR A 377 8.63 5.55 -14.30
N LEU A 378 9.23 4.56 -14.95
CA LEU A 378 10.14 4.81 -16.08
C LEU A 378 9.41 5.45 -17.26
N LEU A 379 8.22 4.95 -17.60
CA LEU A 379 7.36 5.55 -18.62
C LEU A 379 6.94 6.98 -18.25
N LEU A 380 6.60 7.23 -16.99
CA LEU A 380 6.31 8.58 -16.50
C LEU A 380 7.55 9.49 -16.56
N LEU A 381 8.73 8.98 -16.25
CA LEU A 381 9.98 9.73 -16.35
C LEU A 381 10.24 10.15 -17.81
N ILE A 382 10.09 9.22 -18.76
CA ILE A 382 10.19 9.49 -20.20
C ILE A 382 9.14 10.52 -20.61
N TYR A 383 7.89 10.34 -20.23
CA TYR A 383 6.80 11.30 -20.49
C TYR A 383 7.16 12.71 -20.02
N PHE A 384 7.60 12.87 -18.76
CA PHE A 384 8.01 14.20 -18.28
C PHE A 384 9.23 14.76 -19.02
N LYS A 385 10.16 13.91 -19.40
CA LYS A 385 11.33 14.33 -20.20
C LYS A 385 10.91 14.90 -21.56
N THR A 386 9.94 14.27 -22.25
CA THR A 386 9.41 14.78 -23.54
C THR A 386 8.63 16.10 -23.36
N GLN A 387 8.09 16.38 -22.16
CA GLN A 387 7.41 17.62 -21.83
C GLN A 387 8.35 18.74 -21.33
N GLY A 388 9.66 18.60 -21.51
CA GLY A 388 10.65 19.59 -21.07
C GLY A 388 11.01 19.49 -19.59
N GLY A 389 10.86 18.31 -18.98
CA GLY A 389 11.21 17.99 -17.60
C GLY A 389 10.03 18.04 -16.62
N TYR A 390 10.27 17.50 -15.42
CA TYR A 390 9.28 17.57 -14.33
C TYR A 390 9.16 19.01 -13.82
N LYS A 391 7.94 19.53 -13.83
CA LYS A 391 7.61 20.91 -13.38
C LYS A 391 6.44 20.88 -12.42
N VAL A 392 6.50 21.69 -11.36
CA VAL A 392 5.37 21.96 -10.47
C VAL A 392 4.38 22.87 -11.21
N VAL A 393 3.10 22.52 -11.17
CA VAL A 393 2.01 23.32 -11.74
C VAL A 393 1.46 24.22 -10.64
N HIS A 394 1.23 25.49 -10.97
CA HIS A 394 0.57 26.45 -10.08
C HIS A 394 -0.80 26.81 -10.63
N ILE A 395 -1.76 27.08 -9.74
CA ILE A 395 -3.05 27.62 -10.17
C ILE A 395 -2.83 29.08 -10.56
N ALA A 396 -3.09 29.43 -11.83
CA ALA A 396 -3.00 30.83 -12.29
C ALA A 396 -3.88 31.74 -11.42
N SER A 397 -3.37 32.88 -10.99
CA SER A 397 -4.14 33.92 -10.36
C SER A 397 -4.93 34.70 -11.46
N GLU A 398 -6.12 35.20 -11.16
CA GLU A 398 -6.91 35.97 -12.12
C GLU A 398 -6.14 37.17 -12.73
N GLY A 399 -5.08 37.65 -12.06
CA GLY A 399 -4.20 38.71 -12.55
C GLY A 399 -3.13 38.27 -13.57
N ASP A 400 -2.83 36.97 -13.68
CA ASP A 400 -1.79 36.48 -14.62
C ASP A 400 -2.36 36.30 -16.04
N SER A 401 -3.67 36.06 -16.15
CA SER A 401 -4.35 35.98 -17.46
C SER A 401 -4.33 37.29 -18.28
N ALA A 402 -4.12 38.42 -17.61
CA ALA A 402 -4.03 39.73 -18.26
C ALA A 402 -2.63 40.06 -18.78
N LYS A 403 -1.58 39.33 -18.32
CA LYS A 403 -0.19 39.59 -18.76
C LYS A 403 0.22 38.80 -19.99
N ASP A 404 -0.47 37.69 -20.27
CA ASP A 404 -0.21 36.82 -21.44
C ASP A 404 -1.10 37.12 -22.64
N ALA A 405 -1.96 38.15 -22.59
CA ALA A 405 -2.64 38.63 -23.78
C ALA A 405 -1.61 39.31 -24.74
N PRO A 406 -1.51 38.88 -25.99
CA PRO A 406 -0.59 39.49 -26.93
C PRO A 406 -0.91 41.00 -27.03
N ARG A 407 0.03 41.88 -26.66
CA ARG A 407 -0.06 43.31 -26.88
C ARG A 407 -0.32 43.54 -28.37
N LYS A 408 -1.52 43.96 -28.69
CA LYS A 408 -1.77 44.54 -30.01
C LYS A 408 -0.87 45.77 -30.13
N GLU A 409 0.12 45.71 -31.00
CA GLU A 409 0.87 46.89 -31.40
C GLU A 409 -0.09 47.96 -31.97
N PRO A 410 0.06 49.23 -31.58
CA PRO A 410 -0.73 50.30 -32.18
C PRO A 410 -0.34 50.38 -33.66
N GLN A 411 -1.31 50.15 -34.52
CA GLN A 411 -1.16 50.50 -35.93
C GLN A 411 -1.01 52.03 -35.99
N THR A 412 0.21 52.48 -36.27
CA THR A 412 0.47 53.87 -36.66
C THR A 412 -0.10 54.08 -38.04
N ALA A 413 -1.03 55.01 -38.14
CA ALA A 413 -1.55 55.58 -39.37
C ALA A 413 -0.51 56.47 -40.02
#